data_6e816ff381c1011d4ea4eaff454426c6
#
_entry.id   6e816ff381c1011d4ea4eaff454426c6
#
_cell.length_a   1.000
_cell.length_b   1.000
_cell.length_c   1.000
_cell.angle_alpha   90.00
_cell.angle_beta   90.00
_cell.angle_gamma   90.00
#
_symmetry.space_group_name_H-M   'P 1'
#
loop_
_entity.id
_entity.type
_entity.pdbx_description
1 polymer ?
#
loop_
_entity_poly.entity_id
_entity_poly.type
_entity_poly.pdbx_seq_one_letter_code
_entity_poly.pdbx_strand_id
1 'polypeptide(L)'
;MNLIEVKNVSKSFGDLLVLDNISLNVQKGESVVVVGPSGVGKSTLLRIIAGLDNPDNGTVKVFTDKVSMVFQGSALLNSYTVGENIELALNRNGFTKEEKEKKIFENLRLVGLEKYIYYFPDQLSGGQRKRVGFARAIASKPEIILYDEPTTGLDPILSTLIEDYINKLSTEFKVASIIVTHQLSTIKRTAQKVALLYKGKIVWEGLPDEFFKSDNPYVKQFVNAEVKGPIFSGLLE
;
A
#
# COMPACT_ATOMS: atom_id res chain seq x y z
N MET A 1 16.41 -5.06 -11.63
CA MET A 1 15.53 -4.57 -12.71
C MET A 1 14.42 -3.76 -12.05
N ASN A 2 14.27 -2.49 -12.46
CA ASN A 2 13.16 -1.67 -11.95
C ASN A 2 11.83 -2.18 -12.51
N LEU A 3 10.82 -2.27 -11.65
CA LEU A 3 9.43 -2.53 -12.03
C LEU A 3 8.58 -1.26 -11.99
N ILE A 4 9.00 -0.24 -11.21
CA ILE A 4 8.35 1.06 -11.15
C ILE A 4 9.43 2.14 -11.25
N GLU A 5 9.22 3.13 -12.11
CA GLU A 5 10.01 4.36 -12.18
C GLU A 5 9.07 5.57 -12.13
N VAL A 6 9.25 6.41 -11.11
CA VAL A 6 8.61 7.70 -10.95
C VAL A 6 9.68 8.77 -11.14
N LYS A 7 9.48 9.69 -12.09
CA LYS A 7 10.47 10.75 -12.42
C LYS A 7 9.80 12.11 -12.42
N ASN A 8 10.23 12.95 -11.49
CA ASN A 8 9.87 14.37 -11.38
C ASN A 8 8.35 14.61 -11.38
N VAL A 9 7.61 13.71 -10.72
CA VAL A 9 6.15 13.77 -10.69
C VAL A 9 5.67 14.90 -9.80
N SER A 10 4.82 15.77 -10.36
CA SER A 10 4.11 16.82 -9.64
C SER A 10 2.60 16.70 -9.86
N LYS A 11 1.82 17.05 -8.85
CA LYS A 11 0.35 17.00 -8.88
C LYS A 11 -0.25 18.11 -8.03
N SER A 12 -1.21 18.83 -8.62
CA SER A 12 -2.02 19.84 -7.94
C SER A 12 -3.50 19.50 -8.01
N PHE A 13 -4.26 19.99 -7.06
CA PHE A 13 -5.72 20.01 -7.08
C PHE A 13 -6.19 21.44 -6.84
N GLY A 14 -6.64 22.10 -7.90
CA GLY A 14 -6.82 23.55 -7.91
C GLY A 14 -5.48 24.24 -7.59
N ASP A 15 -5.47 25.14 -6.62
CA ASP A 15 -4.25 25.88 -6.21
C ASP A 15 -3.35 25.10 -5.24
N LEU A 16 -3.80 23.92 -4.78
CA LEU A 16 -3.04 23.13 -3.81
C LEU A 16 -2.06 22.19 -4.51
N LEU A 17 -0.75 22.50 -4.41
CA LEU A 17 0.32 21.60 -4.84
C LEU A 17 0.48 20.46 -3.83
N VAL A 18 0.12 19.22 -4.23
CA VAL A 18 0.12 18.04 -3.37
C VAL A 18 1.39 17.20 -3.51
N LEU A 19 1.91 17.07 -4.74
CA LEU A 19 3.20 16.44 -5.03
C LEU A 19 4.06 17.41 -5.83
N ASP A 20 5.32 17.56 -5.43
CA ASP A 20 6.29 18.49 -6.00
C ASP A 20 7.60 17.76 -6.34
N ASN A 21 7.76 17.46 -7.62
CA ASN A 21 8.98 16.88 -8.18
C ASN A 21 9.41 15.54 -7.51
N ILE A 22 8.46 14.64 -7.30
CA ILE A 22 8.71 13.32 -6.69
C ILE A 22 9.42 12.40 -7.68
N SER A 23 10.52 11.79 -7.23
CA SER A 23 11.22 10.73 -7.96
C SER A 23 11.42 9.53 -7.04
N LEU A 24 11.08 8.32 -7.51
CA LEU A 24 11.14 7.07 -6.76
C LEU A 24 11.30 5.89 -7.71
N ASN A 25 12.12 4.92 -7.36
CA ASN A 25 12.26 3.68 -8.12
C ASN A 25 12.01 2.48 -7.22
N VAL A 26 11.38 1.43 -7.77
CA VAL A 26 11.15 0.17 -7.07
C VAL A 26 11.64 -0.99 -7.94
N GLN A 27 12.49 -1.82 -7.36
CA GLN A 27 13.02 -3.00 -8.03
C GLN A 27 12.14 -4.22 -7.80
N LYS A 28 12.32 -5.26 -8.62
CA LYS A 28 11.66 -6.55 -8.43
C LYS A 28 12.01 -7.13 -7.06
N GLY A 29 10.99 -7.49 -6.28
CA GLY A 29 11.15 -8.02 -4.93
C GLY A 29 11.54 -6.95 -3.89
N GLU A 30 11.51 -5.67 -4.24
CA GLU A 30 11.77 -4.57 -3.30
C GLU A 30 10.46 -4.06 -2.69
N SER A 31 10.48 -3.80 -1.40
CA SER A 31 9.40 -3.16 -0.66
C SER A 31 9.84 -1.75 -0.23
N VAL A 32 9.25 -0.75 -0.86
CA VAL A 32 9.48 0.67 -0.54
C VAL A 32 8.33 1.18 0.30
N VAL A 33 8.63 1.68 1.49
CA VAL A 33 7.64 2.28 2.39
C VAL A 33 7.72 3.80 2.32
N VAL A 34 6.62 4.42 1.90
CA VAL A 34 6.48 5.88 1.87
C VAL A 34 5.70 6.30 3.10
N VAL A 35 6.36 7.02 3.99
CA VAL A 35 5.79 7.50 5.25
C VAL A 35 5.58 9.00 5.24
N GLY A 36 4.79 9.50 6.19
CA GLY A 36 4.54 10.91 6.37
C GLY A 36 3.19 11.17 7.04
N PRO A 37 2.94 12.40 7.49
CA PRO A 37 1.68 12.79 8.10
C PRO A 37 0.46 12.52 7.22
N SER A 38 -0.74 12.53 7.80
CA SER A 38 -1.98 12.42 7.03
C SER A 38 -2.14 13.63 6.10
N GLY A 39 -2.68 13.40 4.90
CA GLY A 39 -2.96 14.47 3.93
C GLY A 39 -1.76 14.98 3.11
N VAL A 40 -0.54 14.44 3.29
CA VAL A 40 0.67 14.93 2.56
C VAL A 40 0.81 14.44 1.11
N GLY A 41 -0.18 13.68 0.59
CA GLY A 41 -0.16 13.21 -0.80
C GLY A 41 0.26 11.75 -1.00
N LYS A 42 0.44 10.94 0.06
CA LYS A 42 0.84 9.51 -0.06
C LYS A 42 -0.09 8.68 -0.95
N SER A 43 -1.41 8.74 -0.68
CA SER A 43 -2.42 8.02 -1.48
C SER A 43 -2.53 8.59 -2.90
N THR A 44 -2.29 9.89 -3.09
CA THR A 44 -2.24 10.52 -4.42
C THR A 44 -1.08 9.93 -5.24
N LEU A 45 0.10 9.79 -4.64
CA LEU A 45 1.25 9.15 -5.28
C LEU A 45 0.93 7.71 -5.70
N LEU A 46 0.31 6.91 -4.80
CA LEU A 46 -0.10 5.54 -5.14
C LEU A 46 -1.11 5.49 -6.28
N ARG A 47 -2.11 6.39 -6.28
CA ARG A 47 -3.13 6.44 -7.34
C ARG A 47 -2.53 6.77 -8.70
N ILE A 48 -1.54 7.68 -8.75
CA ILE A 48 -0.81 8.01 -9.97
C ILE A 48 0.00 6.80 -10.44
N ILE A 49 0.69 6.10 -9.55
CA ILE A 49 1.46 4.88 -9.91
C ILE A 49 0.53 3.76 -10.39
N ALA A 50 -0.67 3.65 -9.79
CA ALA A 50 -1.70 2.69 -10.22
C ALA A 50 -2.36 3.04 -11.56
N GLY A 51 -2.08 4.21 -12.15
CA GLY A 51 -2.76 4.70 -13.36
C GLY A 51 -4.22 5.11 -13.12
N LEU A 52 -4.62 5.34 -11.86
CA LEU A 52 -5.95 5.80 -11.47
C LEU A 52 -6.07 7.33 -11.51
N ASP A 53 -4.94 8.01 -11.55
CA ASP A 53 -4.83 9.46 -11.68
C ASP A 53 -3.61 9.81 -12.54
N ASN A 54 -3.60 10.98 -13.18
CA ASN A 54 -2.49 11.43 -14.00
C ASN A 54 -1.65 12.48 -13.25
N PRO A 55 -0.33 12.46 -13.37
CA PRO A 55 0.50 13.56 -12.91
C PRO A 55 0.29 14.79 -13.80
N ASP A 56 0.47 15.98 -13.24
CA ASP A 56 0.46 17.23 -14.04
C ASP A 56 1.81 17.43 -14.75
N ASN A 57 2.90 16.99 -14.10
CA ASN A 57 4.25 16.98 -14.68
C ASN A 57 4.99 15.70 -14.28
N GLY A 58 6.05 15.39 -15.02
CA GLY A 58 6.85 14.19 -14.81
C GLY A 58 6.29 12.96 -15.51
N THR A 59 6.85 11.80 -15.18
CA THR A 59 6.45 10.52 -15.80
C THR A 59 6.44 9.39 -14.78
N VAL A 60 5.50 8.44 -14.96
CA VAL A 60 5.47 7.17 -14.27
C VAL A 60 5.56 6.05 -15.30
N LYS A 61 6.49 5.12 -15.09
CA LYS A 61 6.60 3.90 -15.89
C LYS A 61 6.44 2.68 -14.99
N VAL A 62 5.50 1.83 -15.33
CA VAL A 62 5.27 0.53 -14.70
C VAL A 62 5.55 -0.54 -15.75
N PHE A 63 6.49 -1.43 -15.47
CA PHE A 63 7.04 -2.38 -16.47
C PHE A 63 6.32 -3.74 -16.47
N THR A 64 5.10 -3.82 -15.94
CA THR A 64 4.24 -5.00 -15.97
C THR A 64 2.77 -4.56 -15.91
N ASP A 65 1.87 -5.38 -16.45
CA ASP A 65 0.42 -5.24 -16.34
C ASP A 65 -0.19 -5.94 -15.11
N LYS A 66 0.64 -6.73 -14.40
CA LYS A 66 0.24 -7.49 -13.21
C LYS A 66 0.35 -6.64 -11.95
N VAL A 67 -0.44 -5.58 -11.89
CA VAL A 67 -0.48 -4.65 -10.76
C VAL A 67 -1.77 -4.86 -9.98
N SER A 68 -1.67 -4.92 -8.65
CA SER A 68 -2.79 -4.92 -7.73
C SER A 68 -2.68 -3.79 -6.73
N MET A 69 -3.82 -3.39 -6.16
CA MET A 69 -3.87 -2.35 -5.13
C MET A 69 -4.74 -2.79 -3.95
N VAL A 70 -4.21 -2.59 -2.75
CA VAL A 70 -4.93 -2.71 -1.48
C VAL A 70 -5.30 -1.29 -1.05
N PHE A 71 -6.60 -0.99 -1.06
CA PHE A 71 -7.12 0.32 -0.72
C PHE A 71 -7.36 0.47 0.79
N GLN A 72 -7.19 1.65 1.33
CA GLN A 72 -7.44 1.97 2.73
C GLN A 72 -8.85 1.55 3.20
N GLY A 73 -9.88 1.76 2.37
CA GLY A 73 -11.28 1.41 2.62
C GLY A 73 -11.69 0.03 2.11
N SER A 74 -10.73 -0.89 1.81
CA SER A 74 -10.95 -2.22 1.19
C SER A 74 -11.53 -2.22 -0.23
N ALA A 75 -12.30 -1.21 -0.64
CA ALA A 75 -12.94 -1.06 -1.95
C ALA A 75 -13.67 -2.33 -2.44
N LEU A 76 -14.37 -3.03 -1.54
CA LEU A 76 -15.20 -4.18 -1.89
C LEU A 76 -16.50 -3.69 -2.54
N LEU A 77 -17.00 -4.44 -3.51
CA LEU A 77 -18.28 -4.22 -4.13
C LEU A 77 -19.38 -4.81 -3.23
N ASN A 78 -20.26 -3.97 -2.70
CA ASN A 78 -21.30 -4.37 -1.75
C ASN A 78 -22.38 -5.27 -2.38
N SER A 79 -22.55 -5.23 -3.70
CA SER A 79 -23.46 -6.09 -4.46
C SER A 79 -22.91 -7.50 -4.73
N TYR A 80 -21.67 -7.78 -4.33
CA TYR A 80 -20.99 -9.04 -4.51
C TYR A 80 -20.68 -9.68 -3.16
N THR A 81 -20.77 -10.98 -3.07
CA THR A 81 -20.28 -11.74 -1.91
C THR A 81 -18.76 -11.61 -1.77
N VAL A 82 -18.23 -12.03 -0.63
CA VAL A 82 -16.79 -12.11 -0.37
C VAL A 82 -16.07 -12.93 -1.44
N GLY A 83 -16.64 -14.10 -1.79
CA GLY A 83 -16.08 -14.97 -2.84
C GLY A 83 -16.06 -14.30 -4.20
N GLU A 84 -17.17 -13.68 -4.61
CA GLU A 84 -17.29 -12.97 -5.87
C GLU A 84 -16.36 -11.75 -5.95
N ASN A 85 -16.16 -11.04 -4.85
CA ASN A 85 -15.16 -9.96 -4.79
C ASN A 85 -13.74 -10.45 -5.11
N ILE A 86 -13.36 -11.65 -4.66
CA ILE A 86 -12.05 -12.24 -4.99
C ILE A 86 -12.06 -12.78 -6.44
N GLU A 87 -13.16 -13.35 -6.89
CA GLU A 87 -13.29 -13.86 -8.26
C GLU A 87 -12.99 -12.79 -9.31
N LEU A 88 -13.38 -11.53 -9.07
CA LEU A 88 -13.09 -10.41 -9.97
C LEU A 88 -11.60 -10.31 -10.31
N ALA A 89 -10.71 -10.57 -9.34
CA ALA A 89 -9.26 -10.55 -9.56
C ALA A 89 -8.76 -11.77 -10.37
N LEU A 90 -9.53 -12.84 -10.44
CA LEU A 90 -9.18 -14.08 -11.14
C LEU A 90 -9.68 -14.12 -12.59
N ASN A 91 -10.62 -13.25 -12.96
CA ASN A 91 -11.29 -13.29 -14.27
C ASN A 91 -10.35 -13.05 -15.47
N ARG A 92 -9.21 -12.41 -15.26
CA ARG A 92 -8.22 -12.15 -16.30
C ARG A 92 -7.28 -13.32 -16.60
N ASN A 93 -7.34 -14.42 -15.81
CA ASN A 93 -6.33 -15.47 -15.82
C ASN A 93 -6.76 -16.77 -16.55
N GLY A 94 -7.94 -16.80 -17.17
CA GLY A 94 -8.43 -17.94 -17.95
C GLY A 94 -8.69 -19.21 -17.11
N PHE A 95 -8.87 -19.10 -15.80
CA PHE A 95 -9.15 -20.23 -14.91
C PHE A 95 -10.53 -20.83 -15.14
N THR A 96 -10.66 -22.16 -15.00
CA THR A 96 -11.96 -22.85 -14.93
C THR A 96 -12.72 -22.44 -13.65
N LYS A 97 -14.00 -22.77 -13.58
CA LYS A 97 -14.83 -22.46 -12.39
C LYS A 97 -14.26 -23.15 -11.15
N GLU A 98 -13.90 -24.42 -11.25
CA GLU A 98 -13.34 -25.22 -10.15
C GLU A 98 -11.99 -24.65 -9.66
N GLU A 99 -11.14 -24.22 -10.59
CA GLU A 99 -9.87 -23.57 -10.25
C GLU A 99 -10.07 -22.24 -9.52
N LYS A 100 -11.07 -21.44 -9.95
CA LYS A 100 -11.41 -20.20 -9.27
C LYS A 100 -11.92 -20.45 -7.86
N GLU A 101 -12.86 -21.38 -7.67
CA GLU A 101 -13.41 -21.75 -6.36
C GLU A 101 -12.30 -22.17 -5.40
N LYS A 102 -11.38 -23.03 -5.86
CA LYS A 102 -10.21 -23.44 -5.07
C LYS A 102 -9.33 -22.26 -4.68
N LYS A 103 -9.01 -21.36 -5.63
CA LYS A 103 -8.18 -20.17 -5.37
C LYS A 103 -8.86 -19.19 -4.43
N ILE A 104 -10.15 -18.97 -4.56
CA ILE A 104 -10.93 -18.12 -3.65
C ILE A 104 -10.82 -18.66 -2.23
N PHE A 105 -11.05 -19.96 -2.06
CA PHE A 105 -10.96 -20.61 -0.75
C PHE A 105 -9.55 -20.50 -0.15
N GLU A 106 -8.50 -20.80 -0.95
CA GLU A 106 -7.10 -20.68 -0.54
C GLU A 106 -6.76 -19.26 -0.08
N ASN A 107 -7.14 -18.25 -0.85
CA ASN A 107 -6.86 -16.84 -0.50
C ASN A 107 -7.64 -16.38 0.75
N LEU A 108 -8.89 -16.81 0.93
CA LEU A 108 -9.64 -16.51 2.14
C LEU A 108 -9.06 -17.22 3.37
N ARG A 109 -8.59 -18.45 3.22
CA ARG A 109 -7.93 -19.19 4.29
C ARG A 109 -6.66 -18.52 4.79
N LEU A 110 -5.88 -17.87 3.89
CA LEU A 110 -4.68 -17.10 4.26
C LEU A 110 -4.99 -15.98 5.24
N VAL A 111 -6.19 -15.42 5.18
CA VAL A 111 -6.64 -14.31 6.04
C VAL A 111 -7.65 -14.74 7.10
N GLY A 112 -7.89 -16.07 7.26
CA GLY A 112 -8.80 -16.65 8.26
C GLY A 112 -10.27 -16.30 8.03
N LEU A 113 -10.72 -16.21 6.76
CA LEU A 113 -12.07 -15.80 6.40
C LEU A 113 -12.79 -16.78 5.44
N GLU A 114 -12.31 -18.03 5.33
CA GLU A 114 -12.89 -19.04 4.45
C GLU A 114 -14.37 -19.33 4.75
N LYS A 115 -14.81 -19.17 6.00
CA LYS A 115 -16.21 -19.37 6.42
C LYS A 115 -17.15 -18.27 5.93
N TYR A 116 -16.60 -17.13 5.49
CA TYR A 116 -17.37 -15.97 5.08
C TYR A 116 -17.53 -15.84 3.57
N ILE A 117 -17.19 -16.87 2.79
CA ILE A 117 -17.17 -16.84 1.31
C ILE A 117 -18.49 -16.36 0.69
N TYR A 118 -19.64 -16.69 1.31
CA TYR A 118 -20.99 -16.34 0.83
C TYR A 118 -21.58 -15.10 1.51
N TYR A 119 -20.83 -14.43 2.43
CA TYR A 119 -21.26 -13.22 3.10
C TYR A 119 -21.07 -12.00 2.20
N PHE A 120 -21.89 -11.00 2.40
CA PHE A 120 -21.72 -9.70 1.76
C PHE A 120 -20.83 -8.78 2.61
N PRO A 121 -20.17 -7.76 1.99
CA PRO A 121 -19.27 -6.87 2.73
C PRO A 121 -19.91 -6.12 3.90
N ASP A 122 -21.21 -5.81 3.86
CA ASP A 122 -21.96 -5.15 4.94
C ASP A 122 -22.15 -6.04 6.18
N GLN A 123 -22.07 -7.36 6.02
CA GLN A 123 -22.13 -8.34 7.10
C GLN A 123 -20.78 -8.55 7.81
N LEU A 124 -19.72 -7.89 7.34
CA LEU A 124 -18.36 -8.02 7.86
C LEU A 124 -17.96 -6.83 8.72
N SER A 125 -17.11 -7.07 9.73
CA SER A 125 -16.43 -5.99 10.46
C SER A 125 -15.47 -5.23 9.53
N GLY A 126 -15.05 -4.01 9.91
CA GLY A 126 -14.06 -3.23 9.16
C GLY A 126 -12.74 -3.97 8.92
N GLY A 127 -12.23 -4.67 9.96
CA GLY A 127 -11.02 -5.48 9.85
C GLY A 127 -11.20 -6.71 8.94
N GLN A 128 -12.37 -7.35 8.96
CA GLN A 128 -12.68 -8.44 8.03
C GLN A 128 -12.73 -7.95 6.58
N ARG A 129 -13.39 -6.82 6.31
CA ARG A 129 -13.39 -6.21 4.96
C ARG A 129 -11.99 -5.92 4.44
N LYS A 130 -11.10 -5.36 5.28
CA LYS A 130 -9.70 -5.11 4.90
C LYS A 130 -8.96 -6.39 4.52
N ARG A 131 -9.12 -7.45 5.31
CA ARG A 131 -8.50 -8.76 5.03
C ARG A 131 -9.04 -9.39 3.74
N VAL A 132 -10.32 -9.23 3.42
CA VAL A 132 -10.88 -9.65 2.12
C VAL A 132 -10.27 -8.82 0.98
N GLY A 133 -10.14 -7.50 1.15
CA GLY A 133 -9.47 -6.62 0.18
C GLY A 133 -8.02 -7.03 -0.09
N PHE A 134 -7.29 -7.42 0.96
CA PHE A 134 -5.94 -7.97 0.85
C PHE A 134 -5.95 -9.31 0.10
N ALA A 135 -6.82 -10.28 0.49
CA ALA A 135 -6.96 -11.56 -0.19
C ALA A 135 -7.28 -11.39 -1.69
N ARG A 136 -8.16 -10.45 -2.04
CA ARG A 136 -8.46 -10.10 -3.43
C ARG A 136 -7.22 -9.61 -4.19
N ALA A 137 -6.43 -8.73 -3.58
CA ALA A 137 -5.25 -8.16 -4.23
C ALA A 137 -4.19 -9.22 -4.57
N ILE A 138 -4.00 -10.22 -3.72
CA ILE A 138 -3.00 -11.28 -3.93
C ILE A 138 -3.49 -12.43 -4.83
N ALA A 139 -4.81 -12.59 -4.99
CA ALA A 139 -5.41 -13.71 -5.73
C ALA A 139 -4.95 -13.79 -7.19
N SER A 140 -4.75 -12.64 -7.84
CA SER A 140 -4.28 -12.55 -9.23
C SER A 140 -2.81 -12.89 -9.43
N LYS A 141 -2.05 -13.18 -8.36
CA LYS A 141 -0.59 -13.35 -8.37
C LYS A 141 0.14 -12.18 -9.04
N PRO A 142 0.00 -10.97 -8.49
CA PRO A 142 0.58 -9.76 -9.06
C PRO A 142 2.12 -9.78 -8.97
N GLU A 143 2.77 -9.00 -9.84
CA GLU A 143 4.19 -8.70 -9.77
C GLU A 143 4.46 -7.41 -8.98
N ILE A 144 3.44 -6.54 -8.89
CA ILE A 144 3.48 -5.30 -8.11
C ILE A 144 2.21 -5.23 -7.25
N ILE A 145 2.37 -4.88 -5.97
CA ILE A 145 1.25 -4.54 -5.09
C ILE A 145 1.47 -3.15 -4.48
N LEU A 146 0.46 -2.30 -4.62
CA LEU A 146 0.40 -0.98 -4.03
C LEU A 146 -0.50 -1.03 -2.80
N TYR A 147 0.03 -0.68 -1.61
CA TYR A 147 -0.71 -0.77 -0.35
C TYR A 147 -0.99 0.63 0.20
N ASP A 148 -2.26 0.98 0.34
CA ASP A 148 -2.71 2.22 0.97
C ASP A 148 -3.20 1.93 2.39
N GLU A 149 -2.35 2.24 3.40
CA GLU A 149 -2.62 2.04 4.83
C GLU A 149 -3.14 0.61 5.15
N PRO A 150 -2.40 -0.46 4.81
CA PRO A 150 -2.92 -1.84 4.83
C PRO A 150 -3.29 -2.32 6.22
N THR A 151 -2.67 -1.81 7.28
CA THR A 151 -2.85 -2.26 8.67
C THR A 151 -3.65 -1.29 9.54
N THR A 152 -3.95 -0.08 9.05
CA THR A 152 -4.71 0.92 9.80
C THR A 152 -6.11 0.41 10.18
N GLY A 153 -6.44 0.45 11.48
CA GLY A 153 -7.72 -0.03 12.02
C GLY A 153 -7.83 -1.54 12.19
N LEU A 154 -6.73 -2.27 12.06
CA LEU A 154 -6.58 -3.64 12.53
C LEU A 154 -6.00 -3.64 13.95
N ASP A 155 -6.31 -4.70 14.71
CA ASP A 155 -5.60 -4.96 15.97
C ASP A 155 -4.13 -5.33 15.72
N PRO A 156 -3.25 -5.24 16.74
CA PRO A 156 -1.81 -5.49 16.56
C PRO A 156 -1.46 -6.88 16.02
N ILE A 157 -2.23 -7.92 16.39
CA ILE A 157 -1.96 -9.30 15.96
C ILE A 157 -2.29 -9.46 14.49
N LEU A 158 -3.45 -8.96 14.05
CA LEU A 158 -3.84 -8.98 12.63
C LEU A 158 -2.96 -8.09 11.78
N SER A 159 -2.52 -6.94 12.32
CA SER A 159 -1.53 -6.08 11.64
C SER A 159 -0.24 -6.83 11.37
N THR A 160 0.30 -7.52 12.38
CA THR A 160 1.49 -8.37 12.25
C THR A 160 1.29 -9.46 11.18
N LEU A 161 0.14 -10.14 11.18
CA LEU A 161 -0.16 -11.16 10.17
C LEU A 161 -0.07 -10.60 8.74
N ILE A 162 -0.67 -9.44 8.49
CA ILE A 162 -0.64 -8.79 7.16
C ILE A 162 0.79 -8.35 6.82
N GLU A 163 1.53 -7.76 7.76
CA GLU A 163 2.91 -7.33 7.56
C GLU A 163 3.84 -8.50 7.23
N ASP A 164 3.69 -9.64 7.93
CA ASP A 164 4.46 -10.86 7.65
C ASP A 164 4.13 -11.42 6.25
N TYR A 165 2.86 -11.33 5.81
CA TYR A 165 2.47 -11.69 4.45
C TYR A 165 3.08 -10.76 3.40
N ILE A 166 3.06 -9.44 3.62
CA ILE A 166 3.71 -8.47 2.73
C ILE A 166 5.19 -8.79 2.58
N ASN A 167 5.87 -9.05 3.70
CA ASN A 167 7.29 -9.42 3.70
C ASN A 167 7.54 -10.72 2.93
N LYS A 168 6.72 -11.75 3.16
CA LYS A 168 6.80 -13.02 2.43
C LYS A 168 6.60 -12.85 0.91
N LEU A 169 5.64 -12.02 0.49
CA LEU A 169 5.41 -11.73 -0.93
C LEU A 169 6.63 -11.08 -1.58
N SER A 170 7.28 -10.15 -0.89
CA SER A 170 8.50 -9.50 -1.37
C SER A 170 9.70 -10.46 -1.40
N THR A 171 9.97 -11.17 -0.30
CA THR A 171 11.19 -12.00 -0.15
C THR A 171 11.15 -13.30 -0.92
N GLU A 172 10.03 -14.05 -0.83
CA GLU A 172 9.90 -15.38 -1.45
C GLU A 172 9.37 -15.31 -2.89
N PHE A 173 8.32 -14.50 -3.11
CA PHE A 173 7.65 -14.41 -4.41
C PHE A 173 8.17 -13.28 -5.30
N LYS A 174 9.13 -12.47 -4.79
CA LYS A 174 9.75 -11.36 -5.51
C LYS A 174 8.75 -10.33 -6.05
N VAL A 175 7.65 -10.13 -5.32
CA VAL A 175 6.65 -9.09 -5.60
C VAL A 175 7.24 -7.74 -5.21
N ALA A 176 7.20 -6.77 -6.11
CA ALA A 176 7.57 -5.39 -5.79
C ALA A 176 6.43 -4.69 -5.07
N SER A 177 6.73 -3.87 -4.07
CA SER A 177 5.71 -3.22 -3.26
C SER A 177 6.00 -1.75 -3.02
N ILE A 178 4.94 -0.93 -3.07
CA ILE A 178 4.96 0.40 -2.45
C ILE A 178 3.89 0.39 -1.36
N ILE A 179 4.29 0.73 -0.15
CA ILE A 179 3.42 0.76 1.02
C ILE A 179 3.37 2.20 1.52
N VAL A 180 2.20 2.83 1.50
CA VAL A 180 2.04 4.11 2.17
C VAL A 180 1.42 3.89 3.55
N THR A 181 2.04 4.47 4.57
CA THR A 181 1.59 4.32 5.96
C THR A 181 2.12 5.46 6.84
N HIS A 182 1.55 5.56 8.03
CA HIS A 182 2.09 6.38 9.13
C HIS A 182 2.55 5.51 10.32
N GLN A 183 2.50 4.17 10.19
CA GLN A 183 2.81 3.24 11.28
C GLN A 183 4.28 2.81 11.24
N LEU A 184 4.99 3.03 12.35
CA LEU A 184 6.41 2.67 12.51
C LEU A 184 6.63 1.15 12.53
N SER A 185 5.64 0.35 13.00
CA SER A 185 5.70 -1.12 12.99
C SER A 185 5.81 -1.66 11.56
N THR A 186 5.00 -1.12 10.64
CA THR A 186 5.00 -1.50 9.24
C THR A 186 6.37 -1.25 8.60
N ILE A 187 7.02 -0.11 8.90
CA ILE A 187 8.38 0.17 8.42
C ILE A 187 9.35 -0.93 8.87
N LYS A 188 9.37 -1.22 10.18
CA LYS A 188 10.31 -2.20 10.77
C LYS A 188 10.17 -3.61 10.17
N ARG A 189 8.93 -4.00 9.80
CA ARG A 189 8.64 -5.37 9.35
C ARG A 189 8.74 -5.54 7.84
N THR A 190 8.39 -4.51 7.07
CA THR A 190 8.17 -4.67 5.63
C THR A 190 9.12 -3.87 4.76
N ALA A 191 9.75 -2.81 5.27
CA ALA A 191 10.55 -1.92 4.46
C ALA A 191 11.93 -2.51 4.13
N GLN A 192 12.33 -2.42 2.88
CA GLN A 192 13.71 -2.53 2.43
C GLN A 192 14.28 -1.15 2.07
N LYS A 193 13.39 -0.19 1.84
CA LYS A 193 13.68 1.21 1.61
C LYS A 193 12.57 2.07 2.18
N VAL A 194 12.91 3.20 2.75
CA VAL A 194 11.95 4.15 3.35
C VAL A 194 12.12 5.51 2.69
N ALA A 195 11.00 6.16 2.37
CA ALA A 195 10.95 7.54 1.91
C ALA A 195 10.00 8.34 2.80
N LEU A 196 10.43 9.46 3.35
CA LEU A 196 9.59 10.37 4.13
C LEU A 196 9.06 11.48 3.24
N LEU A 197 7.74 11.49 3.04
CA LEU A 197 7.03 12.49 2.26
C LEU A 197 6.50 13.60 3.19
N TYR A 198 6.84 14.85 2.89
CA TYR A 198 6.34 16.03 3.60
C TYR A 198 6.21 17.22 2.66
N LYS A 199 5.07 17.95 2.72
CA LYS A 199 4.75 19.09 1.85
C LYS A 199 5.06 18.83 0.37
N GLY A 200 4.60 17.67 -0.11
CA GLY A 200 4.74 17.25 -1.49
C GLY A 200 6.14 16.78 -1.90
N LYS A 201 7.14 16.78 -1.01
CA LYS A 201 8.53 16.39 -1.32
C LYS A 201 8.99 15.19 -0.51
N ILE A 202 9.87 14.37 -1.10
CA ILE A 202 10.64 13.38 -0.33
C ILE A 202 11.75 14.15 0.40
N VAL A 203 11.60 14.31 1.72
CA VAL A 203 12.54 15.04 2.57
C VAL A 203 13.63 14.14 3.16
N TRP A 204 13.46 12.84 3.04
CA TRP A 204 14.45 11.84 3.42
C TRP A 204 14.19 10.51 2.70
N GLU A 205 15.24 9.80 2.33
CA GLU A 205 15.20 8.46 1.74
C GLU A 205 16.43 7.67 2.19
N GLY A 206 16.26 6.38 2.52
CA GLY A 206 17.35 5.52 2.95
C GLY A 206 16.87 4.14 3.41
N LEU A 207 17.78 3.41 4.10
CA LEU A 207 17.47 2.09 4.66
C LEU A 207 16.65 2.21 5.96
N PRO A 208 15.84 1.18 6.31
CA PRO A 208 15.05 1.21 7.56
C PRO A 208 15.87 1.47 8.81
N ASP A 209 17.04 0.84 8.94
CA ASP A 209 17.92 1.04 10.12
C ASP A 209 18.47 2.45 10.22
N GLU A 210 18.74 3.09 9.07
CA GLU A 210 19.19 4.47 8.99
C GLU A 210 18.04 5.42 9.36
N PHE A 211 16.79 5.08 8.95
CA PHE A 211 15.61 5.87 9.30
C PHE A 211 15.43 6.01 10.80
N PHE A 212 15.49 4.91 11.55
CA PHE A 212 15.31 4.94 13.02
C PHE A 212 16.46 5.57 13.80
N LYS A 213 17.64 5.75 13.16
CA LYS A 213 18.83 6.35 13.76
C LYS A 213 19.16 7.74 13.20
N SER A 214 18.32 8.25 12.30
CA SER A 214 18.60 9.48 11.56
C SER A 214 18.53 10.72 12.44
N ASP A 215 19.52 11.60 12.29
CA ASP A 215 19.53 12.95 12.88
C ASP A 215 18.77 13.98 12.03
N ASN A 216 18.20 13.56 10.88
CA ASN A 216 17.35 14.44 10.09
C ASN A 216 16.16 14.91 10.93
N PRO A 217 15.92 16.22 11.08
CA PRO A 217 14.91 16.74 12.00
C PRO A 217 13.47 16.30 11.67
N TYR A 218 13.15 16.07 10.40
CA TYR A 218 11.84 15.55 9.99
C TYR A 218 11.66 14.09 10.41
N VAL A 219 12.71 13.27 10.21
CA VAL A 219 12.68 11.86 10.59
C VAL A 219 12.61 11.73 12.11
N LYS A 220 13.45 12.47 12.83
CA LYS A 220 13.50 12.45 14.30
C LYS A 220 12.15 12.81 14.92
N GLN A 221 11.53 13.89 14.42
CA GLN A 221 10.19 14.28 14.86
C GLN A 221 9.15 13.21 14.58
N PHE A 222 9.17 12.60 13.38
CA PHE A 222 8.21 11.57 12.97
C PHE A 222 8.37 10.29 13.79
N VAL A 223 9.61 9.81 13.99
CA VAL A 223 9.92 8.59 14.74
C VAL A 223 9.57 8.71 16.22
N ASN A 224 9.89 9.87 16.83
CA ASN A 224 9.66 10.11 18.25
C ASN A 224 8.25 10.62 18.55
N ALA A 225 7.43 10.86 17.54
CA ALA A 225 6.11 11.48 17.67
C ALA A 225 6.15 12.82 18.43
N GLU A 226 7.19 13.64 18.18
CA GLU A 226 7.37 14.91 18.84
C GLU A 226 6.36 15.95 18.31
N VAL A 227 5.73 16.71 19.21
CA VAL A 227 4.77 17.76 18.84
C VAL A 227 5.47 18.96 18.19
N LYS A 228 6.68 19.28 18.66
CA LYS A 228 7.49 20.40 18.15
C LYS A 228 8.52 19.90 17.14
N GLY A 229 8.60 20.58 15.98
CA GLY A 229 9.58 20.22 14.94
C GLY A 229 9.18 20.77 13.57
N PRO A 230 9.92 20.41 12.50
CA PRO A 230 9.68 20.93 11.17
C PRO A 230 8.39 20.37 10.51
N ILE A 231 7.84 19.25 11.01
CA ILE A 231 6.55 18.72 10.57
C ILE A 231 5.47 19.49 11.33
N PHE A 232 4.84 20.42 10.64
CA PHE A 232 3.81 21.28 11.23
C PHE A 232 2.44 20.58 11.14
N SER A 233 1.75 20.44 12.26
CA SER A 233 0.46 19.74 12.32
C SER A 233 -0.77 20.67 12.13
N GLY A 234 -0.56 21.97 12.01
CA GLY A 234 -1.65 22.96 11.84
C GLY A 234 -2.57 23.14 13.07
N LEU A 235 -2.31 22.41 14.16
CA LEU A 235 -3.16 22.39 15.37
C LEU A 235 -2.67 23.33 16.49
N LEU A 236 -1.59 24.07 16.27
CA LEU A 236 -0.93 24.90 17.29
C LEU A 236 -0.85 26.38 16.89
N GLU A 237 -1.69 26.85 15.98
CA GLU A 237 -1.95 28.28 15.75
C GLU A 237 -3.20 28.76 16.43
#